data_22a915d79740b2195efbe88aa7cc4d4f
#
_entry.id   22a915d79740b2195efbe88aa7cc4d4f
#
_cell.length_a   1.000
_cell.length_b   1.000
_cell.length_c   1.000
_cell.angle_alpha   90.00
_cell.angle_beta   90.00
_cell.angle_gamma   90.00
#
_symmetry.space_group_name_H-M   'P 1'
#
loop_
_entity.id
_entity.type
_entity.pdbx_description
1 polymer ?
#
loop_
_entity_poly.entity_id
_entity_poly.type
_entity_poly.pdbx_seq_one_letter_code
_entity_poly.pdbx_strand_id
1 'polypeptide(L)'
;MSIADMRAGIAKNLRDNVPGLRVSETIPDSPSPPVAIISLDTVNYDQTFQRGMTEYLFVVSVLAGRVSERNAQRRLDSYIDPGSATVKTAIESDKSLGGKVFDVRVSEMSNIGAVNLGETVYLGADFSVQVYAL
;
A
#
# COMPACT_ATOMS: atom_id res chain seq x y z
N MET A 1 -20.05 -2.19 -0.19
CA MET A 1 -18.69 -1.65 -0.31
C MET A 1 -17.96 -2.33 -1.45
N SER A 2 -17.44 -1.60 -2.40
CA SER A 2 -16.73 -2.19 -3.53
C SER A 2 -15.22 -2.23 -3.28
N ILE A 3 -14.53 -3.15 -3.96
CA ILE A 3 -13.07 -3.22 -3.91
C ILE A 3 -12.45 -1.93 -4.46
N ALA A 4 -13.08 -1.33 -5.47
CA ALA A 4 -12.63 -0.05 -6.02
C ALA A 4 -12.68 1.07 -4.96
N ASP A 5 -13.72 1.09 -4.13
CA ASP A 5 -13.85 2.06 -3.05
C ASP A 5 -12.75 1.86 -1.99
N MET A 6 -12.40 0.62 -1.71
CA MET A 6 -11.32 0.32 -0.76
C MET A 6 -9.97 0.80 -1.29
N ARG A 7 -9.68 0.55 -2.57
CA ARG A 7 -8.46 1.06 -3.20
C ARG A 7 -8.40 2.58 -3.16
N ALA A 8 -9.50 3.23 -3.49
CA ALA A 8 -9.59 4.68 -3.47
C ALA A 8 -9.35 5.24 -2.05
N GLY A 9 -9.88 4.56 -1.03
CA GLY A 9 -9.67 4.95 0.36
C GLY A 9 -8.21 4.81 0.79
N ILE A 10 -7.57 3.70 0.46
CA ILE A 10 -6.15 3.49 0.73
C ILE A 10 -5.31 4.54 -0.01
N ALA A 11 -5.64 4.80 -1.27
CA ALA A 11 -4.94 5.79 -2.08
C ALA A 11 -5.06 7.20 -1.47
N LYS A 12 -6.25 7.55 -1.00
CA LYS A 12 -6.49 8.84 -0.35
C LYS A 12 -5.65 8.99 0.92
N ASN A 13 -5.61 7.97 1.75
CA ASN A 13 -4.81 7.98 2.97
C ASN A 13 -3.32 8.20 2.65
N LEU A 14 -2.82 7.55 1.62
CA LEU A 14 -1.42 7.71 1.20
C LEU A 14 -1.16 9.11 0.65
N ARG A 15 -2.02 9.62 -0.23
CA ARG A 15 -1.85 10.94 -0.83
C ARG A 15 -1.89 12.05 0.21
N ASP A 16 -2.76 11.93 1.21
CA ASP A 16 -2.95 12.96 2.21
C ASP A 16 -1.80 13.00 3.23
N ASN A 17 -1.10 11.89 3.44
CA ASN A 17 -0.15 11.75 4.54
C ASN A 17 1.30 11.50 4.12
N VAL A 18 1.56 11.20 2.85
CA VAL A 18 2.92 11.03 2.34
C VAL A 18 3.14 12.00 1.19
N PRO A 19 3.65 13.21 1.48
CA PRO A 19 3.89 14.20 0.43
C PRO A 19 4.90 13.71 -0.61
N GLY A 20 4.61 13.97 -1.88
CA GLY A 20 5.49 13.61 -2.97
C GLY A 20 5.39 12.17 -3.45
N LEU A 21 4.67 11.32 -2.75
CA LEU A 21 4.42 9.95 -3.19
C LEU A 21 3.24 9.92 -4.16
N ARG A 22 3.46 9.40 -5.35
CA ARG A 22 2.39 9.16 -6.31
C ARG A 22 1.69 7.86 -5.95
N VAL A 23 0.40 7.78 -6.19
CA VAL A 23 -0.37 6.57 -5.88
C VAL A 23 -1.09 6.11 -7.13
N SER A 24 -0.89 4.85 -7.50
CA SER A 24 -1.57 4.22 -8.61
C SER A 24 -2.49 3.11 -8.08
N GLU A 25 -3.76 3.15 -8.46
CA GLU A 25 -4.73 2.14 -8.06
C GLU A 25 -4.68 0.92 -8.98
N THR A 26 -3.90 0.98 -10.05
CA THR A 26 -3.66 -0.12 -10.98
C THR A 26 -2.17 -0.19 -11.27
N ILE A 27 -1.72 -1.33 -11.83
CA ILE A 27 -0.32 -1.49 -12.20
C ILE A 27 -0.02 -0.69 -13.46
N PRO A 28 0.84 0.35 -13.39
CA PRO A 28 1.16 1.16 -14.57
C PRO A 28 2.19 0.47 -15.47
N ASP A 29 2.15 0.78 -16.77
CA ASP A 29 3.12 0.27 -17.71
C ASP A 29 4.52 0.84 -17.48
N SER A 30 4.58 2.12 -17.12
CA SER A 30 5.83 2.82 -16.85
C SER A 30 5.70 3.60 -15.55
N PRO A 31 6.08 3.00 -14.40
CA PRO A 31 5.97 3.70 -13.14
C PRO A 31 6.95 4.87 -13.04
N SER A 32 6.50 5.94 -12.42
CA SER A 32 7.33 7.13 -12.16
C SER A 32 7.59 7.23 -10.65
N PRO A 33 8.69 6.67 -10.15
CA PRO A 33 8.98 6.73 -8.72
C PRO A 33 9.20 8.16 -8.21
N PRO A 34 8.89 8.42 -6.92
CA PRO A 34 8.32 7.47 -5.96
C PRO A 34 6.84 7.22 -6.22
N VAL A 35 6.44 5.96 -6.18
CA VAL A 35 5.05 5.57 -6.45
C VAL A 35 4.64 4.39 -5.59
N ALA A 36 3.39 4.40 -5.13
CA ALA A 36 2.76 3.27 -4.46
C ALA A 36 1.73 2.67 -5.41
N ILE A 37 1.79 1.35 -5.58
CA ILE A 37 0.89 0.61 -6.45
C ILE A 37 0.03 -0.29 -5.58
N ILE A 38 -1.29 -0.17 -5.69
CA ILE A 38 -2.24 -0.91 -4.86
C ILE A 38 -2.79 -2.09 -5.65
N SER A 39 -2.56 -3.30 -5.14
CA SER A 39 -3.04 -4.54 -5.75
C SER A 39 -3.83 -5.34 -4.74
N LEU A 40 -4.89 -6.01 -5.21
CA LEU A 40 -5.63 -6.96 -4.38
C LEU A 40 -4.95 -8.32 -4.52
N ASP A 41 -4.60 -8.93 -3.38
CA ASP A 41 -3.93 -10.22 -3.36
C ASP A 41 -4.90 -11.36 -3.08
N THR A 42 -5.68 -11.26 -2.00
CA THR A 42 -6.54 -12.34 -1.53
C THR A 42 -7.82 -11.78 -0.93
N VAL A 43 -8.90 -12.51 -1.09
CA VAL A 43 -10.17 -12.23 -0.41
C VAL A 43 -10.55 -13.47 0.38
N ASN A 44 -10.69 -13.31 1.69
CA ASN A 44 -11.12 -14.40 2.58
C ASN A 44 -12.53 -14.11 3.07
N TYR A 45 -13.48 -14.88 2.58
CA TYR A 45 -14.89 -14.71 2.90
C TYR A 45 -15.20 -15.32 4.26
N ASP A 46 -16.21 -14.78 4.91
CA ASP A 46 -16.78 -15.35 6.13
C ASP A 46 -15.75 -15.59 7.25
N GLN A 47 -15.00 -14.52 7.59
CA GLN A 47 -13.97 -14.59 8.64
C GLN A 47 -14.55 -14.73 10.05
N THR A 48 -15.87 -14.62 10.20
CA THR A 48 -16.53 -14.83 11.48
C THR A 48 -17.58 -15.93 11.35
N PHE A 49 -17.93 -16.55 12.47
CA PHE A 49 -18.99 -17.57 12.48
C PHE A 49 -20.34 -17.05 12.03
N GLN A 50 -20.55 -15.74 12.13
CA GLN A 50 -21.82 -15.11 11.74
C GLN A 50 -21.86 -14.68 10.27
N ARG A 51 -20.82 -15.00 9.51
CA ARG A 51 -20.71 -14.69 8.09
C ARG A 51 -20.92 -13.22 7.74
N GLY A 52 -20.54 -12.33 8.65
CA GLY A 52 -20.71 -10.90 8.44
C GLY A 52 -19.43 -10.17 8.02
N MET A 53 -18.29 -10.83 8.08
CA MET A 53 -17.00 -10.16 7.91
C MET A 53 -16.20 -10.82 6.79
N THR A 54 -15.69 -10.00 5.88
CA THR A 54 -14.77 -10.44 4.82
C THR A 54 -13.44 -9.75 5.02
N GLU A 55 -12.36 -10.51 4.87
CA GLU A 55 -11.01 -9.97 4.91
C GLU A 55 -10.50 -9.80 3.49
N TYR A 56 -10.04 -8.59 3.19
CA TYR A 56 -9.40 -8.27 1.91
C TYR A 56 -7.93 -8.03 2.16
N LEU A 57 -7.07 -8.78 1.46
CA LEU A 57 -5.63 -8.60 1.55
C LEU A 57 -5.14 -7.84 0.33
N PHE A 58 -4.73 -6.60 0.55
CA PHE A 58 -4.11 -5.77 -0.47
C PHE A 58 -2.61 -5.76 -0.29
N VAL A 59 -1.89 -5.59 -1.38
CA VAL A 59 -0.45 -5.34 -1.35
C VAL A 59 -0.23 -3.95 -1.91
N VAL A 60 0.41 -3.10 -1.11
CA VAL A 60 0.85 -1.78 -1.55
C VAL A 60 2.34 -1.87 -1.83
N SER A 61 2.69 -1.90 -3.10
CA SER A 61 4.09 -1.97 -3.54
C SER A 61 4.61 -0.55 -3.70
N VAL A 62 5.57 -0.17 -2.87
CA VAL A 62 6.16 1.16 -2.90
C VAL A 62 7.49 1.10 -3.62
N LEU A 63 7.63 1.85 -4.70
CA LEU A 63 8.88 2.00 -5.45
C LEU A 63 9.46 3.35 -5.10
N ALA A 64 10.60 3.36 -4.40
CA ALA A 64 11.23 4.59 -3.93
C ALA A 64 12.00 5.32 -5.02
N GLY A 65 12.54 4.58 -5.96
CA GLY A 65 13.32 5.12 -7.06
C GLY A 65 14.05 4.01 -7.79
N ARG A 66 14.76 4.37 -8.84
CA ARG A 66 15.63 3.41 -9.54
C ARG A 66 16.82 3.06 -8.68
N VAL A 67 17.31 1.84 -8.80
CA VAL A 67 18.50 1.40 -8.06
C VAL A 67 19.68 2.33 -8.27
N SER A 68 19.81 2.90 -9.47
CA SER A 68 20.90 3.82 -9.82
C SER A 68 20.80 5.20 -9.16
N GLU A 69 19.66 5.56 -8.59
CA GLU A 69 19.48 6.88 -7.95
C GLU A 69 20.12 6.89 -6.56
N ARG A 70 20.89 7.94 -6.27
CA ARG A 70 21.60 8.06 -4.98
C ARG A 70 20.66 8.09 -3.78
N ASN A 71 19.52 8.73 -3.93
CA ASN A 71 18.59 8.96 -2.81
C ASN A 71 17.51 7.90 -2.70
N ALA A 72 17.51 6.90 -3.59
CA ALA A 72 16.47 5.87 -3.58
C ALA A 72 16.44 5.09 -2.28
N GLN A 73 17.62 4.70 -1.76
CA GLN A 73 17.69 3.94 -0.51
C GLN A 73 17.20 4.77 0.68
N ARG A 74 17.61 6.04 0.76
CA ARG A 74 17.13 6.93 1.84
C ARG A 74 15.63 7.11 1.79
N ARG A 75 15.10 7.28 0.59
CA ARG A 75 13.67 7.45 0.39
C ARG A 75 12.92 6.19 0.79
N LEU A 76 13.43 5.03 0.41
CA LEU A 76 12.85 3.76 0.83
C LEU A 76 12.89 3.62 2.35
N ASP A 77 14.03 3.89 2.98
CA ASP A 77 14.16 3.82 4.43
C ASP A 77 13.13 4.72 5.13
N SER A 78 12.87 5.91 4.59
CA SER A 78 11.90 6.82 5.19
C SER A 78 10.47 6.30 5.09
N TYR A 79 10.15 5.51 4.07
CA TYR A 79 8.82 4.93 3.90
C TYR A 79 8.59 3.74 4.83
N ILE A 80 9.64 3.01 5.20
CA ILE A 80 9.52 1.79 6.01
C ILE A 80 9.82 2.01 7.48
N ASP A 81 10.48 3.10 7.82
CA ASP A 81 10.84 3.40 9.21
C ASP A 81 9.55 3.59 10.04
N PRO A 82 9.45 3.00 11.23
CA PRO A 82 8.23 3.10 12.05
C PRO A 82 8.07 4.47 12.73
N GLY A 83 8.20 5.54 11.97
CA GLY A 83 8.04 6.92 12.45
C GLY A 83 6.70 7.51 12.05
N SER A 84 6.59 8.83 12.16
CA SER A 84 5.32 9.54 11.99
C SER A 84 4.90 9.77 10.54
N ALA A 85 5.81 9.66 9.58
CA ALA A 85 5.53 9.95 8.17
C ALA A 85 5.79 8.75 7.27
N THR A 86 5.50 7.56 7.76
CA THR A 86 5.74 6.31 7.03
C THR A 86 4.51 5.88 6.26
N VAL A 87 4.71 4.96 5.31
CA VAL A 87 3.61 4.38 4.54
C VAL A 87 2.64 3.64 5.46
N LYS A 88 3.15 2.91 6.46
CA LYS A 88 2.28 2.23 7.43
C LYS A 88 1.37 3.22 8.16
N THR A 89 1.95 4.27 8.72
CA THR A 89 1.18 5.30 9.46
C THR A 89 0.17 5.97 8.54
N ALA A 90 0.55 6.26 7.30
CA ALA A 90 -0.34 6.88 6.33
C ALA A 90 -1.54 6.00 6.00
N ILE A 91 -1.32 4.72 5.73
CA ILE A 91 -2.41 3.78 5.42
C ILE A 91 -3.37 3.66 6.60
N GLU A 92 -2.84 3.63 7.81
CA GLU A 92 -3.65 3.48 9.04
C GLU A 92 -4.18 4.80 9.57
N SER A 93 -3.96 5.92 8.88
CA SER A 93 -4.39 7.24 9.35
C SER A 93 -5.91 7.36 9.45
N ASP A 94 -6.64 6.68 8.59
CA ASP A 94 -8.09 6.54 8.68
C ASP A 94 -8.44 5.08 8.51
N LYS A 95 -8.60 4.37 9.60
CA LYS A 95 -8.83 2.93 9.59
C LYS A 95 -10.21 2.54 9.09
N SER A 96 -11.11 3.49 8.97
CA SER A 96 -12.45 3.25 8.44
C SER A 96 -12.56 3.53 6.95
N LEU A 97 -11.52 4.06 6.32
CA LEU A 97 -11.51 4.50 4.92
C LEU A 97 -12.72 5.39 4.61
N GLY A 98 -12.92 6.42 5.44
CA GLY A 98 -14.06 7.32 5.30
C GLY A 98 -15.38 6.74 5.79
N GLY A 99 -15.33 5.80 6.73
CA GLY A 99 -16.52 5.16 7.29
C GLY A 99 -17.03 3.98 6.46
N LYS A 100 -16.23 3.51 5.50
CA LYS A 100 -16.67 2.49 4.54
C LYS A 100 -16.30 1.07 4.91
N VAL A 101 -15.30 0.90 5.78
CA VAL A 101 -14.85 -0.43 6.20
C VAL A 101 -14.78 -0.49 7.72
N PHE A 102 -14.67 -1.70 8.24
CA PHE A 102 -14.60 -1.90 9.69
C PHE A 102 -13.22 -1.55 10.23
N ASP A 103 -12.16 -2.00 9.56
CA ASP A 103 -10.78 -1.74 10.00
C ASP A 103 -9.81 -1.92 8.85
N VAL A 104 -8.68 -1.22 8.94
CA VAL A 104 -7.54 -1.32 8.01
C VAL A 104 -6.27 -1.45 8.83
N ARG A 105 -5.44 -2.43 8.50
CA ARG A 105 -4.23 -2.70 9.24
C ARG A 105 -3.10 -3.10 8.30
N VAL A 106 -1.92 -2.54 8.50
CA VAL A 106 -0.70 -3.00 7.83
C VAL A 106 -0.07 -4.08 8.70
N SER A 107 -0.13 -5.33 8.24
CA SER A 107 0.29 -6.48 9.04
C SER A 107 1.78 -6.76 8.94
N GLU A 108 2.36 -6.59 7.75
CA GLU A 108 3.79 -6.83 7.55
C GLU A 108 4.29 -6.08 6.33
N MET A 109 5.61 -6.03 6.24
CA MET A 109 6.30 -5.50 5.08
C MET A 109 7.32 -6.54 4.65
N SER A 110 7.39 -6.80 3.36
CA SER A 110 8.25 -7.84 2.81
C SER A 110 8.83 -7.40 1.47
N ASN A 111 9.68 -8.28 0.89
CA ASN A 111 10.29 -8.06 -0.43
C ASN A 111 11.03 -6.72 -0.52
N ILE A 112 11.72 -6.34 0.56
CA ILE A 112 12.51 -5.11 0.59
C ILE A 112 13.74 -5.29 -0.28
N GLY A 113 13.95 -4.39 -1.23
CA GLY A 113 15.12 -4.41 -2.08
C GLY A 113 14.83 -4.14 -3.54
N ALA A 114 15.54 -4.82 -4.42
CA ALA A 114 15.44 -4.60 -5.86
C ALA A 114 14.19 -5.26 -6.44
N VAL A 115 13.46 -4.49 -7.24
CA VAL A 115 12.26 -4.95 -7.95
C VAL A 115 12.46 -4.71 -9.44
N ASN A 116 12.31 -5.77 -10.23
CA ASN A 116 12.44 -5.69 -11.69
C ASN A 116 11.07 -5.43 -12.31
N LEU A 117 10.92 -4.31 -13.00
CA LEU A 117 9.74 -4.01 -13.80
C LEU A 117 10.19 -3.66 -15.22
N GLY A 118 9.91 -4.58 -16.16
CA GLY A 118 10.42 -4.45 -17.52
C GLY A 118 11.94 -4.51 -17.52
N GLU A 119 12.59 -3.53 -18.11
CA GLU A 119 14.05 -3.45 -18.21
C GLU A 119 14.67 -2.60 -17.09
N THR A 120 13.84 -2.06 -16.21
CA THR A 120 14.32 -1.15 -15.14
C THR A 120 14.24 -1.84 -13.79
N VAL A 121 15.27 -1.63 -12.97
CA VAL A 121 15.34 -2.13 -11.60
C VAL A 121 15.09 -0.98 -10.63
N TYR A 122 14.13 -1.18 -9.74
CA TYR A 122 13.74 -0.19 -8.74
C TYR A 122 14.05 -0.70 -7.34
N LEU A 123 14.19 0.21 -6.40
CA LEU A 123 14.21 -0.13 -4.98
C LEU A 123 12.81 0.03 -4.42
N GLY A 124 12.31 -1.00 -3.77
CA GLY A 124 10.95 -1.00 -3.27
C GLY A 124 10.72 -1.95 -2.12
N ALA A 125 9.49 -1.95 -1.65
CA ALA A 125 9.02 -2.85 -0.61
C ALA A 125 7.51 -3.06 -0.78
N ASP A 126 7.02 -4.20 -0.30
CA ASP A 126 5.60 -4.55 -0.33
C ASP A 126 5.02 -4.48 1.07
N PHE A 127 3.94 -3.74 1.22
CA PHE A 127 3.19 -3.65 2.47
C PHE A 127 1.93 -4.48 2.35
N SER A 128 1.75 -5.44 3.26
CA SER A 128 0.55 -6.26 3.31
C SER A 128 -0.50 -5.54 4.13
N VAL A 129 -1.63 -5.22 3.51
CA VAL A 129 -2.71 -4.44 4.11
C VAL A 129 -3.93 -5.32 4.26
N GLN A 130 -4.40 -5.47 5.50
CA GLN A 130 -5.63 -6.20 5.81
C GLN A 130 -6.76 -5.21 5.96
N VAL A 131 -7.83 -5.42 5.19
CA VAL A 131 -9.05 -4.62 5.27
C VAL A 131 -10.20 -5.54 5.66
N TYR A 132 -10.91 -5.18 6.71
CA TYR A 132 -12.07 -5.93 7.17
C TYR A 132 -13.34 -5.14 6.88
N ALA A 133 -14.27 -5.75 6.17
CA ALA A 133 -15.54 -5.12 5.79
C ALA A 133 -16.67 -6.13 5.81
N LEU A 134 -17.85 -5.62 6.05
CA LEU A 134 -19.07 -6.43 6.01
C LEU A 134 -19.58 -6.64 4.58
#